data_93e2c441d062f058e2f5ca726ce70822
#
_entry.id   93e2c441d062f058e2f5ca726ce70822
#
_cell.length_a   1.000
_cell.length_b   1.000
_cell.length_c   1.000
_cell.angle_alpha   90.00
_cell.angle_beta   90.00
_cell.angle_gamma   90.00
#
_symmetry.space_group_name_H-M   'P 1'
#
loop_
_entity.id
_entity.type
_entity.pdbx_description
1 polymer ?
#
loop_
_entity_poly.entity_id
_entity_poly.type
_entity_poly.pdbx_seq_one_letter_code
_entity_poly.pdbx_strand_id
1 'polypeptide(L)'
;LERLKVAFIGAGSAVWSSTIVIDLLINERLRDRVDIWLMDIDPWRLEVIYGFTKRYIEELGVKARAFKTMDRVEAIRDADFVVNSAMAKGHSYYELMREISEKHGYYRGINSVEWNYVSDYHTIWGYYQFKLFKEILEDIQEHAPGAWFINVANPVFELSTLAFRSSKVKYIGLCHGHLGYLRSAVLMLGMRLAKERGVNIVRECAMEEPTCYMTIAKLVDPSELEVEMIGFNHVIWLTKFKYRGEDAYKYIDDWIKEDAETYWKVWREFYHNPFDVDLSPAAIDMYKTYGLLPIGDTVRGGTWKYHWNLKTKQYWYGPYGGPDSEIGWAMYLAHLRAKLRELANSVFDVSRPLTSKYPPRPSGESLVEIIDSIANNIEKTYYYLELLVGVKVPVPIEVNTVNDNAISGIPNNVAVEVPARVSGRGVEPLVSTTPPSKIMKK
;
A
#
# COMPACT_ATOMS: atom_id res chain seq x y z
N LEU A 1 6.47 29.58 -12.85
CA LEU A 1 6.03 28.75 -11.72
C LEU A 1 7.25 28.38 -10.88
N GLU A 2 7.15 28.53 -9.57
CA GLU A 2 8.16 28.10 -8.62
C GLU A 2 8.41 26.60 -8.79
N ARG A 3 9.67 26.18 -8.73
CA ARG A 3 10.01 24.77 -8.81
C ARG A 3 9.73 24.09 -7.48
N LEU A 4 9.42 22.81 -7.56
CA LEU A 4 9.05 21.98 -6.42
C LEU A 4 10.09 20.87 -6.24
N LYS A 5 10.78 20.85 -5.12
CA LYS A 5 11.75 19.80 -4.80
C LYS A 5 11.09 18.63 -4.07
N VAL A 6 11.14 17.45 -4.69
CA VAL A 6 10.66 16.19 -4.10
C VAL A 6 11.86 15.26 -3.91
N ALA A 7 12.23 15.01 -2.66
CA ALA A 7 13.34 14.15 -2.28
C ALA A 7 12.85 12.74 -1.92
N PHE A 8 13.38 11.73 -2.59
CA PHE A 8 13.09 10.32 -2.33
C PHE A 8 14.24 9.68 -1.54
N ILE A 9 13.96 9.21 -0.35
CA ILE A 9 14.90 8.48 0.52
C ILE A 9 14.61 6.99 0.37
N GLY A 10 15.61 6.22 -0.08
CA GLY A 10 15.45 4.82 -0.46
C GLY A 10 14.93 4.65 -1.90
N ALA A 11 15.35 5.53 -2.79
CA ALA A 11 14.91 5.57 -4.19
C ALA A 11 15.27 4.33 -5.02
N GLY A 12 16.16 3.45 -4.56
CA GLY A 12 16.59 2.23 -5.26
C GLY A 12 15.51 1.14 -5.40
N SER A 13 14.26 1.41 -5.05
CA SER A 13 13.14 0.49 -5.26
C SER A 13 12.70 0.48 -6.71
N ALA A 14 13.04 -0.60 -7.43
CA ALA A 14 12.74 -0.72 -8.87
C ALA A 14 11.24 -0.75 -9.19
N VAL A 15 10.43 -1.25 -8.29
CA VAL A 15 8.98 -1.34 -8.50
C VAL A 15 8.30 -0.05 -8.10
N TRP A 16 8.56 0.40 -6.86
CA TRP A 16 7.83 1.53 -6.31
C TRP A 16 8.31 2.88 -6.88
N SER A 17 9.64 3.12 -6.88
CA SER A 17 10.17 4.42 -7.34
C SER A 17 9.91 4.69 -8.82
N SER A 18 10.05 3.67 -9.69
CA SER A 18 9.73 3.85 -11.12
C SER A 18 8.26 4.21 -11.34
N THR A 19 7.37 3.60 -10.57
CA THR A 19 5.93 3.87 -10.63
C THR A 19 5.60 5.30 -10.22
N ILE A 20 6.12 5.76 -9.09
CA ILE A 20 5.86 7.14 -8.61
C ILE A 20 6.51 8.20 -9.50
N VAL A 21 7.66 7.91 -10.08
CA VAL A 21 8.28 8.79 -11.08
C VAL A 21 7.37 8.96 -12.29
N ILE A 22 6.77 7.89 -12.81
CA ILE A 22 5.80 7.99 -13.89
C ILE A 22 4.64 8.90 -13.49
N ASP A 23 4.03 8.65 -12.33
CA ASP A 23 2.90 9.44 -11.84
C ASP A 23 3.22 10.94 -11.72
N LEU A 24 4.42 11.30 -11.23
CA LEU A 24 4.89 12.69 -11.17
C LEU A 24 5.02 13.31 -12.58
N LEU A 25 5.55 12.54 -13.54
CA LEU A 25 5.85 13.02 -14.89
C LEU A 25 4.63 13.08 -15.81
N ILE A 26 3.54 12.39 -15.48
CA ILE A 26 2.27 12.49 -16.21
C ILE A 26 1.29 13.48 -15.58
N ASN A 27 1.52 13.90 -14.32
CA ASN A 27 0.68 14.88 -13.65
C ASN A 27 0.89 16.28 -14.29
N GLU A 28 -0.14 16.81 -14.92
CA GLU A 28 -0.06 18.06 -15.72
C GLU A 28 0.37 19.28 -14.93
N ARG A 29 0.08 19.34 -13.61
CA ARG A 29 0.43 20.47 -12.73
C ARG A 29 1.83 20.37 -12.15
N LEU A 30 2.44 19.16 -12.13
CA LEU A 30 3.75 18.91 -11.53
C LEU A 30 4.85 18.71 -12.56
N ARG A 31 4.59 18.00 -13.67
CA ARG A 31 5.59 17.50 -14.62
C ARG A 31 6.58 18.54 -15.18
N ASP A 32 6.18 19.82 -15.25
CA ASP A 32 7.03 20.87 -15.81
C ASP A 32 7.78 21.68 -14.75
N ARG A 33 7.55 21.41 -13.47
CA ARG A 33 8.16 22.15 -12.37
C ARG A 33 8.81 21.32 -11.27
N VAL A 34 8.67 19.99 -11.31
CA VAL A 34 9.23 19.12 -10.28
C VAL A 34 10.73 18.90 -10.49
N ASP A 35 11.47 18.98 -9.38
CA ASP A 35 12.86 18.55 -9.23
C ASP A 35 12.87 17.27 -8.42
N ILE A 36 13.16 16.15 -9.06
CA ILE A 36 13.13 14.81 -8.47
C ILE A 36 14.54 14.49 -7.97
N TRP A 37 14.71 14.46 -6.66
CA TRP A 37 15.95 14.10 -6.00
C TRP A 37 15.88 12.66 -5.52
N LEU A 38 16.72 11.80 -6.10
CA LEU A 38 16.78 10.38 -5.81
C LEU A 38 17.98 10.10 -4.92
N MET A 39 17.72 9.57 -3.72
CA MET A 39 18.75 9.19 -2.77
C MET A 39 18.64 7.70 -2.43
N ASP A 40 19.76 6.99 -2.55
CA ASP A 40 19.89 5.61 -2.07
C ASP A 40 21.34 5.35 -1.66
N ILE A 41 21.54 4.37 -0.78
CA ILE A 41 22.87 3.92 -0.34
C ILE A 41 23.48 2.87 -1.28
N ASP A 42 22.68 2.27 -2.17
CA ASP A 42 23.15 1.34 -3.19
C ASP A 42 23.39 2.11 -4.51
N PRO A 43 24.65 2.31 -4.91
CA PRO A 43 24.97 3.14 -6.06
C PRO A 43 24.45 2.55 -7.38
N TRP A 44 24.36 1.21 -7.49
CA TRP A 44 23.87 0.59 -8.71
C TRP A 44 22.34 0.73 -8.85
N ARG A 45 21.60 0.50 -7.77
CA ARG A 45 20.16 0.72 -7.76
C ARG A 45 19.82 2.17 -8.05
N LEU A 46 20.54 3.09 -7.43
CA LEU A 46 20.40 4.51 -7.64
C LEU A 46 20.64 4.88 -9.11
N GLU A 47 21.68 4.33 -9.74
CA GLU A 47 21.96 4.57 -11.15
C GLU A 47 20.84 4.08 -12.07
N VAL A 48 20.26 2.91 -11.79
CA VAL A 48 19.13 2.35 -12.57
C VAL A 48 17.92 3.29 -12.50
N ILE A 49 17.52 3.71 -11.30
CA ILE A 49 16.35 4.58 -11.14
C ILE A 49 16.59 5.99 -11.69
N TYR A 50 17.78 6.53 -11.49
CA TYR A 50 18.16 7.81 -12.08
C TYR A 50 18.15 7.76 -13.62
N GLY A 51 18.74 6.74 -14.21
CA GLY A 51 18.71 6.51 -15.65
C GLY A 51 17.28 6.35 -16.19
N PHE A 52 16.42 5.61 -15.47
CA PHE A 52 15.00 5.51 -15.78
C PHE A 52 14.33 6.88 -15.78
N THR A 53 14.48 7.63 -14.70
CA THR A 53 13.85 8.94 -14.53
C THR A 53 14.29 9.91 -15.63
N LYS A 54 15.59 9.99 -15.89
CA LYS A 54 16.16 10.88 -16.90
C LYS A 54 15.62 10.57 -18.29
N ARG A 55 15.69 9.29 -18.71
CA ARG A 55 15.18 8.87 -20.02
C ARG A 55 13.67 9.10 -20.15
N TYR A 56 12.92 8.83 -19.07
CA TYR A 56 11.47 9.00 -19.09
C TYR A 56 11.08 10.48 -19.25
N ILE A 57 11.81 11.41 -18.59
CA ILE A 57 11.68 12.86 -18.77
C ILE A 57 11.92 13.26 -20.25
N GLU A 58 13.00 12.74 -20.84
CA GLU A 58 13.39 13.00 -22.22
C GLU A 58 12.33 12.48 -23.21
N GLU A 59 11.85 11.24 -23.02
CA GLU A 59 10.85 10.61 -23.88
C GLU A 59 9.47 11.29 -23.82
N LEU A 60 9.07 11.81 -22.64
CA LEU A 60 7.84 12.58 -22.49
C LEU A 60 7.97 14.04 -22.94
N GLY A 61 9.19 14.57 -23.09
CA GLY A 61 9.45 15.96 -23.44
C GLY A 61 8.99 16.96 -22.37
N VAL A 62 8.96 16.56 -21.09
CA VAL A 62 8.56 17.41 -19.95
C VAL A 62 9.74 18.15 -19.35
N LYS A 63 9.48 19.22 -18.56
CA LYS A 63 10.53 20.08 -17.99
C LYS A 63 10.94 19.71 -16.57
N ALA A 64 10.53 18.54 -16.07
CA ALA A 64 11.04 17.99 -14.84
C ALA A 64 12.56 17.85 -14.88
N ARG A 65 13.22 17.86 -13.71
CA ARG A 65 14.67 17.62 -13.59
C ARG A 65 14.91 16.47 -12.65
N ALA A 66 15.91 15.66 -12.94
CA ALA A 66 16.32 14.54 -12.09
C ALA A 66 17.71 14.80 -11.51
N PHE A 67 17.87 14.49 -10.22
CA PHE A 67 19.12 14.56 -9.47
C PHE A 67 19.30 13.25 -8.72
N LYS A 68 20.55 12.87 -8.47
CA LYS A 68 20.87 11.69 -7.65
C LYS A 68 21.97 12.02 -6.65
N THR A 69 21.88 11.44 -5.47
CA THR A 69 22.90 11.55 -4.43
C THR A 69 22.89 10.33 -3.52
N MET A 70 24.02 10.05 -2.88
CA MET A 70 24.11 9.08 -1.79
C MET A 70 24.07 9.76 -0.42
N ASP A 71 24.01 11.09 -0.37
CA ASP A 71 23.94 11.90 0.84
C ASP A 71 22.47 12.28 1.12
N ARG A 72 21.94 11.78 2.23
CA ARG A 72 20.57 12.03 2.64
C ARG A 72 20.30 13.49 2.94
N VAL A 73 21.26 14.17 3.57
CA VAL A 73 21.13 15.59 3.91
C VAL A 73 21.09 16.46 2.65
N GLU A 74 21.92 16.15 1.65
CA GLU A 74 21.88 16.83 0.36
C GLU A 74 20.53 16.68 -0.33
N ALA A 75 19.95 15.47 -0.29
CA ALA A 75 18.63 15.25 -0.85
C ALA A 75 17.53 16.05 -0.13
N ILE A 76 17.54 16.06 1.20
CA ILE A 76 16.52 16.68 2.06
C ILE A 76 16.62 18.22 2.05
N ARG A 77 17.83 18.80 1.97
CA ARG A 77 18.04 20.24 2.07
C ARG A 77 17.10 21.01 1.12
N ASP A 78 16.36 21.96 1.69
CA ASP A 78 15.40 22.82 0.96
C ASP A 78 14.33 22.04 0.16
N ALA A 79 14.00 20.81 0.57
CA ALA A 79 12.92 20.07 -0.05
C ALA A 79 11.54 20.59 0.36
N ASP A 80 10.59 20.56 -0.58
CA ASP A 80 9.19 20.81 -0.30
C ASP A 80 8.47 19.54 0.18
N PHE A 81 8.92 18.40 -0.37
CA PHE A 81 8.43 17.08 0.01
C PHE A 81 9.60 16.12 0.20
N VAL A 82 9.59 15.37 1.28
CA VAL A 82 10.48 14.24 1.53
C VAL A 82 9.66 12.98 1.56
N VAL A 83 9.94 12.05 0.67
CA VAL A 83 9.26 10.77 0.56
C VAL A 83 10.20 9.66 1.01
N ASN A 84 9.81 8.89 2.02
CA ASN A 84 10.62 7.81 2.56
C ASN A 84 10.04 6.44 2.21
N SER A 85 10.84 5.63 1.50
CA SER A 85 10.58 4.20 1.23
C SER A 85 11.76 3.31 1.66
N ALA A 86 12.71 3.85 2.44
CA ALA A 86 13.92 3.16 2.83
C ALA A 86 13.65 2.04 3.85
N MET A 87 14.29 0.89 3.62
CA MET A 87 14.32 -0.24 4.54
C MET A 87 15.71 -0.37 5.14
N ALA A 88 15.84 -0.10 6.44
CA ALA A 88 17.10 -0.26 7.16
C ALA A 88 17.56 -1.72 7.11
N LYS A 89 18.86 -1.95 6.88
CA LYS A 89 19.50 -3.28 6.79
C LYS A 89 19.09 -4.16 5.60
N GLY A 90 18.00 -3.84 4.90
CA GLY A 90 17.55 -4.58 3.71
C GLY A 90 16.98 -5.97 3.99
N HIS A 91 16.49 -6.62 2.93
CA HIS A 91 15.77 -7.89 3.01
C HIS A 91 16.57 -9.06 3.58
N SER A 92 17.88 -9.12 3.35
CA SER A 92 18.74 -10.19 3.87
C SER A 92 18.81 -10.23 5.39
N TYR A 93 18.71 -9.07 6.03
CA TYR A 93 18.65 -8.98 7.48
C TYR A 93 17.34 -9.56 8.03
N TYR A 94 16.22 -9.25 7.39
CA TYR A 94 14.92 -9.80 7.77
C TYR A 94 14.86 -11.30 7.55
N GLU A 95 15.43 -11.80 6.45
CA GLU A 95 15.50 -13.23 6.19
C GLU A 95 16.29 -13.98 7.26
N LEU A 96 17.48 -13.47 7.63
CA LEU A 96 18.28 -14.05 8.71
C LEU A 96 17.47 -14.15 10.02
N MET A 97 16.70 -13.14 10.28
CA MET A 97 15.91 -13.11 11.49
C MET A 97 14.76 -14.11 11.44
N ARG A 98 14.06 -14.23 10.30
CA ARG A 98 13.06 -15.27 10.10
C ARG A 98 13.64 -16.66 10.39
N GLU A 99 14.81 -16.97 9.82
CA GLU A 99 15.51 -18.24 10.05
C GLU A 99 15.83 -18.49 11.54
N ILE A 100 16.35 -17.47 12.22
CA ILE A 100 16.66 -17.57 13.65
C ILE A 100 15.39 -17.84 14.44
N SER A 101 14.31 -17.13 14.13
CA SER A 101 13.04 -17.27 14.84
C SER A 101 12.43 -18.66 14.67
N GLU A 102 12.47 -19.21 13.47
CA GLU A 102 11.97 -20.55 13.19
C GLU A 102 12.76 -21.64 13.93
N LYS A 103 14.07 -21.47 14.09
CA LYS A 103 14.91 -22.35 14.91
C LYS A 103 14.48 -22.38 16.38
N HIS A 104 13.83 -21.32 16.85
CA HIS A 104 13.30 -21.19 18.20
C HIS A 104 11.78 -21.44 18.30
N GLY A 105 11.15 -21.95 17.24
CA GLY A 105 9.73 -22.31 17.20
C GLY A 105 8.78 -21.15 16.88
N TYR A 106 9.29 -20.02 16.44
CA TYR A 106 8.48 -18.87 16.03
C TYR A 106 8.32 -18.87 14.50
N TYR A 107 7.32 -19.59 14.05
CA TYR A 107 7.07 -19.84 12.60
C TYR A 107 6.26 -18.75 11.92
N ARG A 108 6.24 -17.59 12.47
CA ARG A 108 5.64 -16.47 11.79
C ARG A 108 6.59 -15.99 10.71
N GLY A 109 6.11 -15.96 9.48
CA GLY A 109 6.86 -15.34 8.39
C GLY A 109 7.17 -13.89 8.69
N ILE A 110 8.27 -13.41 8.19
CA ILE A 110 8.67 -12.04 8.36
C ILE A 110 8.77 -11.40 7.02
N ASN A 111 8.01 -10.36 6.87
CA ASN A 111 8.31 -9.34 5.90
C ASN A 111 8.27 -7.96 6.58
N SER A 112 8.72 -6.95 5.89
CA SER A 112 8.74 -5.58 6.38
C SER A 112 7.35 -5.00 6.66
N VAL A 113 6.30 -5.71 6.27
CA VAL A 113 4.90 -5.31 6.40
C VAL A 113 4.31 -5.78 7.72
N GLU A 114 4.75 -6.94 8.21
CA GLU A 114 4.11 -7.68 9.29
C GLU A 114 4.82 -7.52 10.65
N TRP A 115 5.29 -6.35 10.94
CA TRP A 115 5.98 -6.06 12.18
C TRP A 115 5.03 -5.86 13.34
N ASN A 116 3.94 -6.56 13.34
CA ASN A 116 2.87 -6.23 14.23
C ASN A 116 2.41 -7.43 15.06
N TYR A 117 1.65 -7.13 16.02
CA TYR A 117 0.65 -7.83 16.83
C TYR A 117 0.98 -9.18 17.43
N VAL A 118 1.80 -10.02 16.81
CA VAL A 118 1.96 -11.41 17.27
C VAL A 118 3.40 -11.78 17.55
N SER A 119 4.33 -10.90 17.22
CA SER A 119 5.75 -11.16 17.50
C SER A 119 6.43 -9.94 18.08
N ASP A 120 7.36 -10.19 18.99
CA ASP A 120 8.23 -9.16 19.55
C ASP A 120 9.34 -8.73 18.57
N TYR A 121 9.21 -9.08 17.32
CA TYR A 121 10.22 -8.78 16.32
C TYR A 121 10.46 -7.30 16.16
N HIS A 122 9.43 -6.48 16.15
CA HIS A 122 9.56 -5.05 16.03
C HIS A 122 10.36 -4.42 17.19
N THR A 123 10.37 -5.00 18.37
CA THR A 123 11.12 -4.48 19.51
C THR A 123 12.63 -4.60 19.32
N ILE A 124 13.08 -5.66 18.65
CA ILE A 124 14.51 -5.93 18.41
C ILE A 124 14.94 -5.48 17.02
N TRP A 125 14.12 -5.72 16.04
CA TRP A 125 14.41 -5.51 14.61
C TRP A 125 14.04 -4.16 14.11
N GLY A 126 12.95 -3.66 14.61
CA GLY A 126 12.49 -2.33 14.39
C GLY A 126 13.52 -1.28 14.80
N TYR A 127 14.46 -1.60 15.71
CA TYR A 127 15.45 -0.65 16.19
C TYR A 127 16.15 0.11 15.06
N TYR A 128 16.65 -0.59 14.04
CA TYR A 128 17.37 0.07 12.95
C TYR A 128 16.43 0.88 12.04
N GLN A 129 15.20 0.43 11.86
CA GLN A 129 14.21 1.18 11.09
C GLN A 129 13.75 2.43 11.85
N PHE A 130 13.46 2.30 13.14
CA PHE A 130 13.13 3.45 13.99
C PHE A 130 14.26 4.43 14.11
N LYS A 131 15.50 3.97 14.23
CA LYS A 131 16.69 4.82 14.25
C LYS A 131 16.81 5.60 12.94
N LEU A 132 16.78 4.93 11.79
CA LEU A 132 16.83 5.58 10.48
C LEU A 132 15.71 6.62 10.33
N PHE A 133 14.50 6.26 10.70
CA PHE A 133 13.34 7.14 10.61
C PHE A 133 13.49 8.38 11.49
N LYS A 134 13.98 8.21 12.70
CA LYS A 134 14.26 9.33 13.62
C LYS A 134 15.33 10.27 13.05
N GLU A 135 16.40 9.73 12.51
CA GLU A 135 17.45 10.51 11.84
C GLU A 135 16.89 11.31 10.65
N ILE A 136 15.99 10.72 9.85
CA ILE A 136 15.31 11.44 8.76
C ILE A 136 14.45 12.59 9.29
N LEU A 137 13.71 12.38 10.39
CA LEU A 137 12.93 13.44 11.03
C LEU A 137 13.83 14.59 11.51
N GLU A 138 14.98 14.28 12.12
CA GLU A 138 15.95 15.25 12.59
C GLU A 138 16.56 16.04 11.41
N ASP A 139 16.93 15.36 10.34
CA ASP A 139 17.46 16.02 9.12
C ASP A 139 16.42 16.95 8.47
N ILE A 140 15.14 16.55 8.44
CA ILE A 140 14.07 17.42 7.91
C ILE A 140 13.87 18.64 8.79
N GLN A 141 13.86 18.48 10.11
CA GLN A 141 13.72 19.61 11.04
C GLN A 141 14.86 20.63 10.90
N GLU A 142 16.08 20.16 10.63
CA GLU A 142 17.25 21.01 10.50
C GLU A 142 17.39 21.63 9.11
N HIS A 143 17.16 20.86 8.04
CA HIS A 143 17.52 21.25 6.69
C HIS A 143 16.32 21.58 5.77
N ALA A 144 15.10 21.19 6.14
CA ALA A 144 13.87 21.46 5.39
C ALA A 144 12.65 21.60 6.33
N PRO A 145 12.65 22.53 7.30
CA PRO A 145 11.62 22.58 8.35
C PRO A 145 10.20 22.86 7.85
N GLY A 146 10.07 23.35 6.61
CA GLY A 146 8.78 23.58 5.95
C GLY A 146 8.24 22.38 5.17
N ALA A 147 9.05 21.36 4.95
CA ALA A 147 8.71 20.22 4.11
C ALA A 147 7.57 19.38 4.68
N TRP A 148 6.84 18.75 3.78
CA TRP A 148 5.98 17.62 4.09
C TRP A 148 6.78 16.33 4.05
N PHE A 149 6.73 15.56 5.11
CA PHE A 149 7.29 14.22 5.17
C PHE A 149 6.21 13.18 4.89
N ILE A 150 6.31 12.48 3.78
CA ILE A 150 5.40 11.41 3.37
C ILE A 150 6.13 10.08 3.52
N ASN A 151 5.67 9.23 4.42
CA ASN A 151 6.30 7.95 4.69
C ASN A 151 5.48 6.79 4.15
N VAL A 152 6.09 5.98 3.29
CA VAL A 152 5.54 4.71 2.78
C VAL A 152 6.35 3.50 3.25
N ALA A 153 7.42 3.75 4.03
CA ALA A 153 8.24 2.68 4.60
C ALA A 153 7.56 2.06 5.83
N ASN A 154 7.57 0.75 5.88
CA ASN A 154 7.03 0.01 7.02
C ASN A 154 8.01 -0.01 8.23
N PRO A 155 7.47 -0.13 9.45
CA PRO A 155 6.05 -0.25 9.81
C PRO A 155 5.36 1.13 9.87
N VAL A 156 4.41 1.40 8.97
CA VAL A 156 3.82 2.75 8.82
C VAL A 156 3.13 3.22 10.09
N PHE A 157 2.39 2.35 10.79
CA PHE A 157 1.66 2.70 12.01
C PHE A 157 2.59 3.19 13.13
N GLU A 158 3.61 2.40 13.45
CA GLU A 158 4.55 2.70 14.54
C GLU A 158 5.43 3.91 14.19
N LEU A 159 5.90 4.01 12.95
CA LEU A 159 6.68 5.15 12.48
C LEU A 159 5.86 6.44 12.48
N SER A 160 4.60 6.38 12.07
CA SER A 160 3.68 7.52 12.14
C SER A 160 3.45 7.97 13.58
N THR A 161 3.21 7.02 14.49
CA THR A 161 3.06 7.33 15.93
C THR A 161 4.34 7.94 16.50
N LEU A 162 5.51 7.43 16.10
CA LEU A 162 6.80 8.02 16.49
C LEU A 162 6.94 9.46 15.97
N ALA A 163 6.60 9.72 14.71
CA ALA A 163 6.65 11.07 14.13
C ALA A 163 5.80 12.06 14.93
N PHE A 164 4.55 11.72 15.21
CA PHE A 164 3.64 12.60 15.96
C PHE A 164 4.05 12.85 17.42
N ARG A 165 4.73 11.88 18.04
CA ARG A 165 5.19 12.00 19.43
C ARG A 165 6.54 12.69 19.60
N SER A 166 7.41 12.62 18.59
CA SER A 166 8.80 13.03 18.71
C SER A 166 9.22 14.20 17.83
N SER A 167 8.35 14.69 16.93
CA SER A 167 8.68 15.76 16.00
C SER A 167 7.54 16.73 15.77
N LYS A 168 7.86 17.87 15.13
CA LYS A 168 6.89 18.87 14.63
C LYS A 168 6.85 18.90 13.10
N VAL A 169 7.47 17.93 12.44
CA VAL A 169 7.47 17.80 10.98
C VAL A 169 6.04 17.59 10.50
N LYS A 170 5.66 18.25 9.43
CA LYS A 170 4.41 17.98 8.74
C LYS A 170 4.45 16.58 8.17
N TYR A 171 3.63 15.67 8.64
CA TYR A 171 3.78 14.25 8.39
C TYR A 171 2.50 13.61 7.87
N ILE A 172 2.66 12.69 6.91
CA ILE A 172 1.62 11.80 6.42
C ILE A 172 2.24 10.40 6.24
N GLY A 173 1.61 9.37 6.81
CA GLY A 173 1.91 7.98 6.48
C GLY A 173 0.95 7.48 5.40
N LEU A 174 1.46 6.71 4.43
CA LEU A 174 0.66 6.14 3.35
C LEU A 174 0.87 4.63 3.24
N CYS A 175 -0.23 3.94 2.98
CA CYS A 175 -0.26 2.55 2.59
C CYS A 175 -1.34 2.37 1.52
N HIS A 176 -1.16 1.42 0.61
CA HIS A 176 -2.17 1.07 -0.40
C HIS A 176 -3.06 -0.12 0.04
N GLY A 177 -2.88 -0.61 1.25
CA GLY A 177 -3.66 -1.75 1.79
C GLY A 177 -5.17 -1.56 1.74
N HIS A 178 -5.64 -0.31 1.87
CA HIS A 178 -7.06 0.03 1.75
C HIS A 178 -7.67 -0.41 0.41
N LEU A 179 -6.91 -0.47 -0.68
CA LEU A 179 -7.38 -0.94 -1.99
C LEU A 179 -7.88 -2.40 -1.97
N GLY A 180 -7.52 -3.16 -0.94
CA GLY A 180 -8.00 -4.53 -0.74
C GLY A 180 -9.53 -4.65 -0.70
N TYR A 181 -10.28 -3.57 -0.38
CA TYR A 181 -11.74 -3.60 -0.43
C TYR A 181 -12.29 -3.89 -1.85
N LEU A 182 -11.58 -3.47 -2.88
CA LEU A 182 -11.94 -3.75 -4.27
C LEU A 182 -11.78 -5.24 -4.60
N ARG A 183 -10.74 -5.88 -4.07
CA ARG A 183 -10.44 -7.30 -4.25
C ARG A 183 -11.23 -8.21 -3.30
N SER A 184 -11.90 -7.66 -2.31
CA SER A 184 -12.73 -8.41 -1.36
C SER A 184 -14.21 -8.02 -1.46
N ALA A 185 -14.62 -6.95 -0.82
CA ALA A 185 -16.03 -6.56 -0.72
C ALA A 185 -16.68 -6.32 -2.08
N VAL A 186 -16.01 -5.55 -2.97
CA VAL A 186 -16.58 -5.24 -4.31
C VAL A 186 -16.58 -6.48 -5.21
N LEU A 187 -15.58 -7.36 -5.07
CA LEU A 187 -15.54 -8.61 -5.83
C LEU A 187 -16.68 -9.54 -5.40
N MET A 188 -16.93 -9.70 -4.09
CA MET A 188 -18.06 -10.49 -3.58
C MET A 188 -19.41 -9.90 -4.02
N LEU A 189 -19.60 -8.59 -3.91
CA LEU A 189 -20.80 -7.89 -4.42
C LEU A 189 -21.01 -8.18 -5.90
N GLY A 190 -19.98 -8.03 -6.72
CA GLY A 190 -20.06 -8.25 -8.16
C GLY A 190 -20.44 -9.68 -8.53
N MET A 191 -19.85 -10.69 -7.88
CA MET A 191 -20.21 -12.10 -8.08
C MET A 191 -21.67 -12.36 -7.71
N ARG A 192 -22.17 -11.76 -6.64
CA ARG A 192 -23.58 -11.92 -6.21
C ARG A 192 -24.55 -11.26 -7.19
N LEU A 193 -24.25 -10.02 -7.62
CA LEU A 193 -25.07 -9.32 -8.63
C LEU A 193 -25.09 -10.05 -9.99
N ALA A 194 -23.98 -10.69 -10.38
CA ALA A 194 -23.93 -11.53 -11.57
C ALA A 194 -24.88 -12.75 -11.42
N LYS A 195 -24.83 -13.41 -10.27
CA LYS A 195 -25.65 -14.58 -9.97
C LYS A 195 -27.15 -14.25 -9.94
N GLU A 196 -27.54 -13.08 -9.42
CA GLU A 196 -28.93 -12.58 -9.48
C GLU A 196 -29.42 -12.39 -10.91
N ARG A 197 -28.51 -12.16 -11.88
CA ARG A 197 -28.79 -12.07 -13.31
C ARG A 197 -28.64 -13.40 -14.06
N GLY A 198 -28.45 -14.49 -13.33
CA GLY A 198 -28.31 -15.84 -13.92
C GLY A 198 -26.92 -16.14 -14.47
N VAL A 199 -25.91 -15.31 -14.15
CA VAL A 199 -24.51 -15.50 -14.59
C VAL A 199 -23.65 -15.88 -13.39
N ASN A 200 -23.02 -17.06 -13.44
CA ASN A 200 -22.09 -17.49 -12.40
C ASN A 200 -20.66 -17.29 -12.86
N ILE A 201 -19.94 -16.38 -12.19
CA ILE A 201 -18.54 -16.02 -12.49
C ILE A 201 -17.58 -16.33 -11.34
N VAL A 202 -18.01 -17.14 -10.38
CA VAL A 202 -17.20 -17.48 -9.19
C VAL A 202 -15.89 -18.15 -9.58
N ARG A 203 -15.91 -19.03 -10.59
CA ARG A 203 -14.73 -19.73 -11.09
C ARG A 203 -13.75 -18.77 -11.76
N GLU A 204 -14.23 -17.92 -12.65
CA GLU A 204 -13.45 -16.92 -13.38
C GLU A 204 -12.79 -15.93 -12.40
N CYS A 205 -13.54 -15.53 -11.37
CA CYS A 205 -13.00 -14.65 -10.32
C CYS A 205 -11.92 -15.35 -9.47
N ALA A 206 -12.11 -16.63 -9.15
CA ALA A 206 -11.12 -17.42 -8.40
C ALA A 206 -9.83 -17.67 -9.20
N MET A 207 -9.89 -17.59 -10.53
CA MET A 207 -8.75 -17.71 -11.46
C MET A 207 -8.16 -16.36 -11.87
N GLU A 208 -8.69 -15.26 -11.34
CA GLU A 208 -8.33 -13.88 -11.75
C GLU A 208 -8.47 -13.64 -13.27
N GLU A 209 -9.42 -14.28 -13.92
CA GLU A 209 -9.65 -14.09 -15.35
C GLU A 209 -10.18 -12.67 -15.66
N PRO A 210 -9.74 -12.04 -16.75
CA PRO A 210 -10.23 -10.72 -17.16
C PRO A 210 -11.75 -10.64 -17.31
N THR A 211 -12.39 -11.75 -17.67
CA THR A 211 -13.86 -11.86 -17.80
C THR A 211 -14.59 -11.59 -16.50
N CYS A 212 -14.03 -11.99 -15.35
CA CYS A 212 -14.55 -11.63 -14.03
C CYS A 212 -14.64 -10.12 -13.87
N TYR A 213 -13.51 -9.45 -14.00
CA TYR A 213 -13.42 -8.00 -13.77
C TYR A 213 -14.26 -7.20 -14.77
N MET A 214 -14.29 -7.61 -16.05
CA MET A 214 -15.14 -6.97 -17.07
C MET A 214 -16.64 -7.13 -16.77
N THR A 215 -17.04 -8.26 -16.23
CA THR A 215 -18.43 -8.50 -15.84
C THR A 215 -18.81 -7.65 -14.63
N ILE A 216 -17.95 -7.60 -13.61
CA ILE A 216 -18.17 -6.78 -12.41
C ILE A 216 -18.22 -5.30 -12.76
N ALA A 217 -17.32 -4.81 -13.62
CA ALA A 217 -17.32 -3.42 -14.06
C ALA A 217 -18.60 -2.98 -14.79
N LYS A 218 -19.34 -3.93 -15.39
CA LYS A 218 -20.67 -3.67 -15.99
C LYS A 218 -21.82 -3.72 -15.00
N LEU A 219 -21.62 -4.38 -13.86
CA LEU A 219 -22.69 -4.64 -12.88
C LEU A 219 -22.66 -3.70 -11.70
N VAL A 220 -21.44 -3.33 -11.25
CA VAL A 220 -21.21 -2.45 -10.10
C VAL A 220 -20.90 -1.06 -10.62
N ASP A 221 -21.80 -0.12 -10.35
CA ASP A 221 -21.51 1.29 -10.58
C ASP A 221 -20.70 1.83 -9.38
N PRO A 222 -19.42 2.21 -9.59
CA PRO A 222 -18.59 2.69 -8.49
C PRO A 222 -19.10 3.98 -7.83
N SER A 223 -19.89 4.80 -8.55
CA SER A 223 -20.45 6.03 -8.00
C SER A 223 -21.59 5.78 -7.00
N GLU A 224 -22.13 4.56 -6.99
CA GLU A 224 -23.17 4.12 -6.06
C GLU A 224 -22.62 3.35 -4.84
N LEU A 225 -21.27 3.26 -4.74
CA LEU A 225 -20.59 2.66 -3.59
C LEU A 225 -20.30 3.72 -2.52
N GLU A 226 -20.67 3.41 -1.28
CA GLU A 226 -20.19 4.13 -0.10
C GLU A 226 -19.36 3.20 0.75
N VAL A 227 -18.07 3.53 0.86
CA VAL A 227 -17.11 2.75 1.66
C VAL A 227 -16.44 3.64 2.70
N GLU A 228 -16.17 3.07 3.86
CA GLU A 228 -15.35 3.67 4.90
C GLU A 228 -14.51 2.59 5.54
N MET A 229 -13.23 2.85 5.65
CA MET A 229 -12.28 1.97 6.33
C MET A 229 -11.58 2.75 7.41
N ILE A 230 -11.42 2.14 8.57
CA ILE A 230 -10.73 2.75 9.70
C ILE A 230 -9.90 1.72 10.45
N GLY A 231 -8.88 2.20 11.12
CA GLY A 231 -8.09 1.38 12.03
C GLY A 231 -6.68 1.91 12.21
N PHE A 232 -5.74 0.97 12.35
CA PHE A 232 -4.31 1.21 12.31
C PHE A 232 -3.76 0.63 11.01
N ASN A 233 -2.66 1.14 10.52
CA ASN A 233 -2.05 0.53 9.34
C ASN A 233 -1.84 -0.97 9.54
N HIS A 234 -2.25 -1.76 8.54
CA HIS A 234 -2.34 -3.22 8.55
C HIS A 234 -3.32 -3.83 9.56
N VAL A 235 -4.17 -3.01 10.19
CA VAL A 235 -5.32 -3.43 10.99
C VAL A 235 -6.49 -2.49 10.70
N ILE A 236 -6.90 -2.45 9.43
CA ILE A 236 -8.03 -1.65 8.97
C ILE A 236 -9.24 -2.53 8.69
N TRP A 237 -10.40 -1.98 8.97
CA TRP A 237 -11.68 -2.68 8.88
C TRP A 237 -12.66 -1.88 8.07
N LEU A 238 -13.45 -2.57 7.23
CA LEU A 238 -14.52 -1.97 6.46
C LEU A 238 -15.70 -1.66 7.39
N THR A 239 -15.82 -0.41 7.82
CA THR A 239 -16.87 0.00 8.78
C THR A 239 -18.16 0.44 8.10
N LYS A 240 -18.08 0.88 6.85
CA LYS A 240 -19.24 1.15 6.01
C LYS A 240 -19.05 0.48 4.66
N PHE A 241 -20.07 -0.27 4.26
CA PHE A 241 -20.16 -0.83 2.92
C PHE A 241 -21.61 -0.76 2.47
N LYS A 242 -21.92 0.21 1.61
CA LYS A 242 -23.24 0.37 1.03
C LYS A 242 -23.18 0.36 -0.48
N TYR A 243 -24.21 -0.10 -1.09
CA TYR A 243 -24.44 -0.06 -2.53
C TYR A 243 -25.86 0.39 -2.82
N ARG A 244 -26.01 1.47 -3.61
CA ARG A 244 -27.33 2.10 -3.88
C ARG A 244 -28.06 2.54 -2.61
N GLY A 245 -27.31 3.04 -1.64
CA GLY A 245 -27.82 3.50 -0.37
C GLY A 245 -28.20 2.41 0.64
N GLU A 246 -28.17 1.13 0.23
CA GLU A 246 -28.48 -0.01 1.09
C GLU A 246 -27.22 -0.66 1.66
N ASP A 247 -27.34 -1.31 2.83
CA ASP A 247 -26.26 -2.10 3.41
C ASP A 247 -25.89 -3.27 2.50
N ALA A 248 -24.62 -3.29 2.05
CA ALA A 248 -24.09 -4.29 1.13
C ALA A 248 -23.40 -5.46 1.84
N TYR A 249 -23.30 -5.47 3.16
CA TYR A 249 -22.78 -6.62 3.91
C TYR A 249 -23.58 -7.90 3.67
N LYS A 250 -24.88 -7.77 3.36
CA LYS A 250 -25.72 -8.91 2.94
C LYS A 250 -25.12 -9.73 1.79
N TYR A 251 -24.45 -9.07 0.83
CA TYR A 251 -23.80 -9.75 -0.30
C TYR A 251 -22.55 -10.52 0.11
N ILE A 252 -21.84 -10.02 1.14
CA ILE A 252 -20.71 -10.73 1.73
C ILE A 252 -21.20 -12.00 2.43
N ASP A 253 -22.26 -11.90 3.25
CA ASP A 253 -22.85 -13.04 3.96
C ASP A 253 -23.38 -14.10 2.99
N ASP A 254 -24.07 -13.68 1.94
CA ASP A 254 -24.58 -14.58 0.90
C ASP A 254 -23.47 -15.27 0.11
N TRP A 255 -22.39 -14.53 -0.23
CA TRP A 255 -21.23 -15.11 -0.88
C TRP A 255 -20.55 -16.17 0.01
N ILE A 256 -20.36 -15.86 1.29
CA ILE A 256 -19.77 -16.80 2.26
C ILE A 256 -20.57 -18.07 2.35
N LYS A 257 -21.90 -17.96 2.35
CA LYS A 257 -22.83 -19.10 2.48
C LYS A 257 -22.87 -19.97 1.24
N GLU A 258 -22.85 -19.35 0.05
CA GLU A 258 -23.20 -20.05 -1.18
C GLU A 258 -22.05 -20.28 -2.14
N ASP A 259 -21.01 -19.42 -2.10
CA ASP A 259 -20.01 -19.37 -3.16
C ASP A 259 -18.56 -19.62 -2.64
N ALA A 260 -18.28 -19.35 -1.36
CA ALA A 260 -16.93 -19.40 -0.80
C ALA A 260 -16.22 -20.75 -0.99
N GLU A 261 -16.90 -21.87 -0.75
CA GLU A 261 -16.30 -23.20 -0.91
C GLU A 261 -15.91 -23.48 -2.37
N THR A 262 -16.76 -23.07 -3.32
CA THR A 262 -16.49 -23.22 -4.76
C THR A 262 -15.31 -22.32 -5.16
N TYR A 263 -15.32 -21.08 -4.67
CA TYR A 263 -14.21 -20.13 -4.89
C TYR A 263 -12.88 -20.71 -4.38
N TRP A 264 -12.82 -21.15 -3.12
CA TRP A 264 -11.60 -21.66 -2.51
C TRP A 264 -11.07 -22.93 -3.16
N LYS A 265 -11.96 -23.82 -3.65
CA LYS A 265 -11.54 -25.02 -4.37
C LYS A 265 -10.79 -24.64 -5.65
N VAL A 266 -11.36 -23.75 -6.44
CA VAL A 266 -10.75 -23.29 -7.69
C VAL A 266 -9.49 -22.45 -7.40
N TRP A 267 -9.58 -21.51 -6.49
CA TRP A 267 -8.48 -20.65 -6.09
C TRP A 267 -7.23 -21.44 -5.64
N ARG A 268 -7.40 -22.49 -4.85
CA ARG A 268 -6.29 -23.36 -4.45
C ARG A 268 -5.66 -24.11 -5.61
N GLU A 269 -6.41 -24.45 -6.61
CA GLU A 269 -5.95 -25.16 -7.79
C GLU A 269 -5.19 -24.23 -8.74
N PHE A 270 -5.64 -22.98 -8.89
CA PHE A 270 -5.12 -21.98 -9.84
C PHE A 270 -4.38 -20.81 -9.18
N TYR A 271 -4.03 -20.95 -7.92
CA TYR A 271 -3.36 -19.90 -7.15
C TYR A 271 -1.99 -19.55 -7.73
N HIS A 272 -1.82 -18.28 -8.13
CA HIS A 272 -0.62 -17.82 -8.84
C HIS A 272 0.21 -16.82 -8.06
N ASN A 273 -0.39 -16.14 -7.07
CA ASN A 273 0.22 -15.03 -6.36
C ASN A 273 0.07 -15.20 -4.84
N PRO A 274 1.16 -15.31 -4.07
CA PRO A 274 1.07 -15.43 -2.62
C PRO A 274 0.40 -14.24 -1.93
N PHE A 275 0.26 -13.08 -2.60
CA PHE A 275 -0.43 -11.89 -2.07
C PHE A 275 -1.94 -11.91 -2.30
N ASP A 276 -2.48 -12.85 -3.06
CA ASP A 276 -3.92 -13.00 -3.25
C ASP A 276 -4.57 -13.70 -2.05
N VAL A 277 -4.75 -12.96 -0.98
CA VAL A 277 -5.32 -13.47 0.29
C VAL A 277 -6.59 -12.74 0.75
N ASP A 278 -7.05 -11.77 -0.02
CA ASP A 278 -8.19 -10.90 0.36
C ASP A 278 -9.50 -11.69 0.56
N LEU A 279 -9.71 -12.78 -0.18
CA LEU A 279 -10.85 -13.69 -0.05
C LEU A 279 -10.47 -15.05 0.56
N SER A 280 -9.32 -15.13 1.22
CA SER A 280 -8.83 -16.37 1.83
C SER A 280 -9.74 -16.86 2.97
N PRO A 281 -9.64 -18.14 3.36
CA PRO A 281 -10.29 -18.65 4.57
C PRO A 281 -9.94 -17.83 5.82
N ALA A 282 -8.73 -17.25 5.92
CA ALA A 282 -8.34 -16.40 7.03
C ALA A 282 -9.15 -15.09 7.07
N ALA A 283 -9.34 -14.43 5.92
CA ALA A 283 -10.15 -13.20 5.84
C ALA A 283 -11.58 -13.44 6.32
N ILE A 284 -12.19 -14.52 5.88
CA ILE A 284 -13.57 -14.86 6.24
C ILE A 284 -13.69 -15.31 7.70
N ASP A 285 -12.71 -16.04 8.22
CA ASP A 285 -12.68 -16.40 9.65
C ASP A 285 -12.55 -15.17 10.56
N MET A 286 -11.75 -14.19 10.14
CA MET A 286 -11.65 -12.90 10.83
C MET A 286 -12.98 -12.13 10.76
N TYR A 287 -13.61 -12.06 9.60
CA TYR A 287 -14.93 -11.45 9.46
C TYR A 287 -15.97 -12.09 10.42
N LYS A 288 -16.05 -13.42 10.44
CA LYS A 288 -16.94 -14.14 11.36
C LYS A 288 -16.62 -13.88 12.83
N THR A 289 -15.34 -13.67 13.15
CA THR A 289 -14.90 -13.44 14.52
C THR A 289 -15.17 -12.01 14.98
N TYR A 290 -14.88 -11.02 14.14
CA TYR A 290 -14.92 -9.60 14.52
C TYR A 290 -16.19 -8.87 14.06
N GLY A 291 -16.91 -9.39 13.06
CA GLY A 291 -18.13 -8.80 12.54
C GLY A 291 -17.93 -7.68 11.52
N LEU A 292 -16.68 -7.40 11.15
CA LEU A 292 -16.29 -6.48 10.09
C LEU A 292 -15.29 -7.16 9.17
N LEU A 293 -15.33 -6.83 7.89
CA LEU A 293 -14.41 -7.38 6.90
C LEU A 293 -13.02 -6.77 7.11
N PRO A 294 -11.96 -7.60 7.29
CA PRO A 294 -10.59 -7.11 7.30
C PRO A 294 -10.17 -6.70 5.89
N ILE A 295 -9.47 -5.58 5.76
CA ILE A 295 -9.07 -5.05 4.46
C ILE A 295 -7.56 -5.10 4.30
N GLY A 296 -7.12 -5.50 3.09
CA GLY A 296 -5.72 -5.53 2.71
C GLY A 296 -4.86 -6.37 3.66
N ASP A 297 -3.74 -5.82 4.07
CA ASP A 297 -2.77 -6.52 4.92
C ASP A 297 -3.29 -6.90 6.31
N THR A 298 -4.44 -6.39 6.73
CA THR A 298 -5.13 -6.82 7.95
C THR A 298 -5.34 -8.33 7.99
N VAL A 299 -5.63 -8.94 6.85
CA VAL A 299 -5.81 -10.39 6.72
C VAL A 299 -4.54 -11.15 7.11
N ARG A 300 -3.37 -10.57 6.87
CA ARG A 300 -2.04 -11.14 7.14
C ARG A 300 -1.59 -10.90 8.57
N GLY A 301 -2.00 -9.78 9.17
CA GLY A 301 -1.70 -9.39 10.55
C GLY A 301 -2.40 -10.22 11.61
N GLY A 302 -2.83 -11.43 11.28
CA GLY A 302 -3.60 -12.28 12.14
C GLY A 302 -2.84 -12.85 13.34
N THR A 303 -3.52 -13.70 14.08
CA THR A 303 -3.03 -14.34 15.28
C THR A 303 -2.19 -15.58 14.97
N TRP A 304 -1.57 -16.18 16.00
CA TRP A 304 -0.93 -17.49 15.93
C TRP A 304 -1.81 -18.58 15.30
N LYS A 305 -3.13 -18.47 15.39
CA LYS A 305 -4.09 -19.35 14.72
C LYS A 305 -3.79 -19.54 13.23
N TYR A 306 -3.36 -18.51 12.54
CA TYR A 306 -3.12 -18.54 11.09
C TYR A 306 -1.66 -18.83 10.73
N HIS A 307 -0.71 -18.59 11.66
CA HIS A 307 0.72 -18.53 11.37
C HIS A 307 1.58 -19.56 12.11
N TRP A 308 0.97 -20.53 12.79
CA TRP A 308 1.68 -21.46 13.63
C TRP A 308 2.85 -22.19 12.95
N ASN A 309 2.65 -22.64 11.72
CA ASN A 309 3.67 -23.26 10.88
C ASN A 309 3.25 -23.19 9.41
N LEU A 310 4.10 -23.66 8.48
CA LEU A 310 3.80 -23.61 7.04
C LEU A 310 2.48 -24.33 6.69
N LYS A 311 2.21 -25.50 7.27
CA LYS A 311 0.96 -26.24 7.02
C LYS A 311 -0.27 -25.46 7.45
N THR A 312 -0.20 -24.75 8.57
CA THR A 312 -1.27 -23.88 9.05
C THR A 312 -1.44 -22.68 8.11
N LYS A 313 -0.34 -22.05 7.70
CA LYS A 313 -0.36 -20.96 6.71
C LYS A 313 -0.98 -21.41 5.39
N GLN A 314 -0.63 -22.61 4.90
CA GLN A 314 -1.20 -23.18 3.67
C GLN A 314 -2.71 -23.45 3.78
N TYR A 315 -3.18 -23.88 4.94
CA TYR A 315 -4.61 -24.06 5.16
C TYR A 315 -5.39 -22.72 5.04
N TRP A 316 -4.87 -21.66 5.66
CA TRP A 316 -5.54 -20.38 5.75
C TRP A 316 -5.33 -19.45 4.56
N TYR A 317 -4.15 -19.48 3.94
CA TYR A 317 -3.72 -18.54 2.91
C TYR A 317 -3.39 -19.18 1.56
N GLY A 318 -3.76 -20.45 1.36
CA GLY A 318 -3.56 -21.14 0.09
C GLY A 318 -2.22 -21.85 -0.06
N PRO A 319 -1.94 -22.47 -1.21
CA PRO A 319 -0.86 -23.45 -1.39
C PRO A 319 0.54 -22.96 -1.01
N TYR A 320 0.78 -21.67 -1.18
CA TYR A 320 2.07 -21.05 -0.82
C TYR A 320 2.12 -20.57 0.63
N GLY A 321 1.00 -20.60 1.37
CA GLY A 321 0.93 -20.14 2.76
C GLY A 321 0.89 -18.63 2.92
N GLY A 322 0.50 -17.89 1.88
CA GLY A 322 0.49 -16.43 1.84
C GLY A 322 1.89 -15.82 1.70
N PRO A 323 1.96 -14.47 1.65
CA PRO A 323 3.22 -13.75 1.41
C PRO A 323 4.23 -13.89 2.56
N ASP A 324 3.75 -14.16 3.78
CA ASP A 324 4.57 -14.24 4.99
C ASP A 324 5.06 -15.65 5.31
N SER A 325 4.80 -16.60 4.42
CA SER A 325 5.35 -17.95 4.52
C SER A 325 6.78 -18.02 3.98
N GLU A 326 7.46 -19.09 4.31
CA GLU A 326 8.80 -19.42 3.80
C GLU A 326 8.82 -19.47 2.27
N ILE A 327 7.74 -19.98 1.67
CA ILE A 327 7.58 -20.08 0.21
C ILE A 327 7.22 -18.71 -0.38
N GLY A 328 6.19 -18.06 0.14
CA GLY A 328 5.72 -16.78 -0.37
C GLY A 328 6.76 -15.68 -0.27
N TRP A 329 7.51 -15.65 0.83
CA TRP A 329 8.61 -14.71 1.03
C TRP A 329 9.75 -14.93 0.00
N ALA A 330 10.13 -16.18 -0.22
CA ALA A 330 11.14 -16.51 -1.24
C ALA A 330 10.68 -16.10 -2.66
N MET A 331 9.40 -16.32 -2.99
CA MET A 331 8.81 -15.87 -4.26
C MET A 331 8.83 -14.36 -4.38
N TYR A 332 8.47 -13.64 -3.32
CA TYR A 332 8.50 -12.18 -3.28
C TYR A 332 9.91 -11.63 -3.54
N LEU A 333 10.92 -12.14 -2.84
CA LEU A 333 12.32 -11.72 -3.05
C LEU A 333 12.82 -12.04 -4.46
N ALA A 334 12.42 -13.19 -5.02
CA ALA A 334 12.75 -13.54 -6.40
C ALA A 334 12.10 -12.58 -7.39
N HIS A 335 10.84 -12.22 -7.17
CA HIS A 335 10.12 -11.24 -7.98
C HIS A 335 10.79 -9.87 -7.95
N LEU A 336 11.14 -9.35 -6.77
CA LEU A 336 11.82 -8.07 -6.65
C LEU A 336 13.16 -8.03 -7.40
N ARG A 337 13.95 -9.11 -7.30
CA ARG A 337 15.22 -9.24 -8.04
C ARG A 337 15.01 -9.29 -9.56
N ALA A 338 13.99 -10.03 -10.01
CA ALA A 338 13.65 -10.11 -11.42
C ALA A 338 13.22 -8.74 -11.98
N LYS A 339 12.35 -8.02 -11.26
CA LYS A 339 11.89 -6.67 -11.64
C LYS A 339 13.03 -5.66 -11.71
N LEU A 340 13.95 -5.70 -10.77
CA LEU A 340 15.12 -4.81 -10.80
C LEU A 340 16.02 -5.08 -12.02
N ARG A 341 16.27 -6.36 -12.36
CA ARG A 341 17.03 -6.73 -13.56
C ARG A 341 16.32 -6.33 -14.85
N GLU A 342 15.01 -6.56 -14.90
CA GLU A 342 14.17 -6.17 -16.03
C GLU A 342 14.21 -4.66 -16.27
N LEU A 343 14.08 -3.87 -15.19
CA LEU A 343 14.17 -2.41 -15.26
C LEU A 343 15.55 -1.97 -15.71
N ALA A 344 16.62 -2.51 -15.12
CA ALA A 344 18.00 -2.21 -15.50
C ALA A 344 18.27 -2.50 -16.99
N ASN A 345 17.87 -3.68 -17.46
CA ASN A 345 18.00 -4.03 -18.88
C ASN A 345 17.26 -3.03 -19.78
N SER A 346 16.07 -2.59 -19.39
CA SER A 346 15.29 -1.62 -20.16
C SER A 346 15.94 -0.22 -20.14
N VAL A 347 16.51 0.18 -19.02
CA VAL A 347 17.18 1.49 -18.86
C VAL A 347 18.47 1.56 -19.71
N PHE A 348 19.25 0.49 -19.73
CA PHE A 348 20.53 0.46 -20.46
C PHE A 348 20.38 0.07 -21.94
N ASP A 349 19.26 -0.51 -22.34
CA ASP A 349 18.92 -0.74 -23.75
C ASP A 349 18.23 0.51 -24.35
N VAL A 350 19.02 1.32 -25.03
CA VAL A 350 18.51 2.55 -25.67
C VAL A 350 17.84 2.32 -27.05
N SER A 351 17.76 1.08 -27.50
CA SER A 351 17.18 0.72 -28.79
C SER A 351 15.65 0.84 -28.81
N ARG A 352 15.02 0.85 -27.63
CA ARG A 352 13.55 0.94 -27.47
C ARG A 352 13.17 2.02 -26.47
N PRO A 353 12.10 2.79 -26.71
CA PRO A 353 11.59 3.73 -25.72
C PRO A 353 11.14 3.02 -24.44
N LEU A 354 11.44 3.63 -23.29
CA LEU A 354 10.91 3.15 -21.99
C LEU A 354 9.40 3.23 -21.93
N THR A 355 8.82 4.28 -22.52
CA THR A 355 7.38 4.52 -22.59
C THR A 355 6.60 3.42 -23.32
N SER A 356 7.26 2.66 -24.20
CA SER A 356 6.63 1.50 -24.87
C SER A 356 6.45 0.31 -23.92
N LYS A 357 7.34 0.13 -22.94
CA LYS A 357 7.30 -0.96 -21.97
C LYS A 357 6.64 -0.55 -20.66
N TYR A 358 6.86 0.68 -20.26
CA TYR A 358 6.26 1.32 -19.10
C TYR A 358 5.39 2.49 -19.57
N PRO A 359 4.14 2.22 -19.99
CA PRO A 359 3.30 3.26 -20.59
C PRO A 359 2.98 4.38 -19.59
N PRO A 360 2.85 5.63 -20.07
CA PRO A 360 2.55 6.79 -19.22
C PRO A 360 1.08 6.78 -18.80
N ARG A 361 0.78 6.03 -17.76
CA ARG A 361 -0.55 5.89 -17.17
C ARG A 361 -0.45 5.92 -15.64
N PRO A 362 -1.49 6.42 -14.94
CA PRO A 362 -1.52 6.44 -13.48
C PRO A 362 -1.36 5.04 -12.88
N SER A 363 -0.58 4.95 -11.83
CA SER A 363 -0.36 3.71 -11.10
C SER A 363 -1.53 3.30 -10.22
N GLY A 364 -2.29 4.30 -9.76
CA GLY A 364 -3.30 4.14 -8.73
C GLY A 364 -2.82 4.39 -7.31
N GLU A 365 -1.56 4.80 -7.13
CA GLU A 365 -1.05 5.25 -5.84
C GLU A 365 -1.55 6.67 -5.52
N SER A 366 -1.94 6.93 -4.28
CA SER A 366 -2.45 8.24 -3.84
C SER A 366 -1.36 9.30 -3.65
N LEU A 367 -0.09 8.91 -3.57
CA LEU A 367 1.04 9.77 -3.22
C LEU A 367 1.10 11.05 -4.06
N VAL A 368 1.08 10.92 -5.38
CA VAL A 368 1.23 12.06 -6.29
C VAL A 368 -0.01 12.96 -6.27
N GLU A 369 -1.19 12.38 -6.06
CA GLU A 369 -2.42 13.13 -5.85
C GLU A 369 -2.37 13.98 -4.57
N ILE A 370 -1.73 13.47 -3.51
CA ILE A 370 -1.51 14.19 -2.25
C ILE A 370 -0.48 15.31 -2.45
N ILE A 371 0.65 15.04 -3.11
CA ILE A 371 1.65 16.08 -3.45
C ILE A 371 0.99 17.20 -4.28
N ASP A 372 0.25 16.85 -5.32
CA ASP A 372 -0.47 17.80 -6.16
C ASP A 372 -1.49 18.64 -5.38
N SER A 373 -2.25 17.99 -4.51
CA SER A 373 -3.24 18.64 -3.63
C SER A 373 -2.58 19.69 -2.73
N ILE A 374 -1.50 19.32 -2.04
CA ILE A 374 -0.78 20.21 -1.13
C ILE A 374 -0.07 21.32 -1.89
N ALA A 375 0.69 20.99 -2.93
CA ALA A 375 1.50 21.95 -3.68
C ALA A 375 0.69 23.01 -4.43
N ASN A 376 -0.54 22.67 -4.83
CA ASN A 376 -1.42 23.57 -5.58
C ASN A 376 -2.62 24.07 -4.76
N ASN A 377 -2.66 23.77 -3.46
CA ASN A 377 -3.77 24.08 -2.55
C ASN A 377 -5.13 23.64 -3.10
N ILE A 378 -5.18 22.43 -3.63
CA ILE A 378 -6.41 21.82 -4.15
C ILE A 378 -6.92 20.84 -3.11
N GLU A 379 -8.19 20.99 -2.73
CA GLU A 379 -8.83 20.09 -1.78
C GLU A 379 -9.21 18.78 -2.48
N LYS A 380 -8.77 17.64 -1.92
CA LYS A 380 -9.09 16.30 -2.41
C LYS A 380 -9.48 15.39 -1.26
N THR A 381 -10.50 14.58 -1.50
CA THR A 381 -10.95 13.50 -0.62
C THR A 381 -10.94 12.14 -1.33
N TYR A 382 -10.85 12.18 -2.66
CA TYR A 382 -10.82 11.01 -3.53
C TYR A 382 -9.76 11.18 -4.62
N TYR A 383 -9.29 10.05 -5.12
CA TYR A 383 -8.55 9.95 -6.38
C TYR A 383 -9.20 8.87 -7.26
N TYR A 384 -8.78 8.78 -8.52
CA TYR A 384 -9.36 7.82 -9.45
C TYR A 384 -8.36 6.73 -9.81
N LEU A 385 -8.75 5.49 -9.55
CA LEU A 385 -8.02 4.30 -9.94
C LEU A 385 -8.61 3.72 -11.22
N GLU A 386 -7.81 3.47 -12.23
CA GLU A 386 -8.23 2.78 -13.44
C GLU A 386 -8.01 1.27 -13.27
N LEU A 387 -9.08 0.54 -12.94
CA LEU A 387 -9.04 -0.92 -12.73
C LEU A 387 -8.92 -1.69 -14.05
N LEU A 388 -9.61 -1.21 -15.10
CA LEU A 388 -9.59 -1.73 -16.46
C LEU A 388 -9.57 -0.55 -17.41
N VAL A 389 -9.10 -0.76 -18.64
CA VAL A 389 -9.09 0.30 -19.66
C VAL A 389 -10.44 0.98 -19.76
N GLY A 390 -10.49 2.26 -19.40
CA GLY A 390 -11.71 3.08 -19.42
C GLY A 390 -12.62 2.94 -18.21
N VAL A 391 -12.31 2.09 -17.22
CA VAL A 391 -13.09 1.95 -15.98
C VAL A 391 -12.38 2.60 -14.81
N LYS A 392 -12.78 3.84 -14.50
CA LYS A 392 -12.25 4.62 -13.37
C LYS A 392 -13.15 4.49 -12.14
N VAL A 393 -12.55 4.14 -11.02
CA VAL A 393 -13.23 3.98 -9.73
C VAL A 393 -12.76 5.10 -8.80
N PRO A 394 -13.66 5.87 -8.18
CA PRO A 394 -13.27 6.80 -7.13
C PRO A 394 -12.86 6.02 -5.89
N VAL A 395 -11.67 6.32 -5.39
CA VAL A 395 -11.10 5.69 -4.19
C VAL A 395 -10.89 6.76 -3.15
N PRO A 396 -11.35 6.57 -1.89
CA PRO A 396 -11.05 7.49 -0.80
C PRO A 396 -9.54 7.66 -0.62
N ILE A 397 -9.11 8.88 -0.31
CA ILE A 397 -7.74 9.11 0.16
C ILE A 397 -7.67 8.63 1.59
N GLU A 398 -6.97 7.53 1.81
CA GLU A 398 -6.67 6.98 3.13
C GLU A 398 -5.27 7.38 3.56
N VAL A 399 -5.14 7.86 4.79
CA VAL A 399 -3.86 8.30 5.33
C VAL A 399 -3.65 7.82 6.75
N ASN A 400 -2.39 7.62 7.11
CA ASN A 400 -1.99 7.47 8.49
C ASN A 400 -1.68 8.87 9.05
N THR A 401 -2.57 9.34 9.91
CA THR A 401 -2.50 10.65 10.56
C THR A 401 -2.68 10.52 12.07
N VAL A 402 -2.45 11.60 12.80
CA VAL A 402 -2.72 11.65 14.24
C VAL A 402 -4.22 11.45 14.51
N ASN A 403 -4.55 10.70 15.55
CA ASN A 403 -5.96 10.38 15.84
C ASN A 403 -6.86 11.61 16.01
N ASP A 404 -6.44 12.59 16.79
CA ASP A 404 -7.21 13.82 17.03
C ASP A 404 -8.74 13.61 17.14
N ASN A 405 -9.14 12.62 17.92
CA ASN A 405 -10.53 12.16 18.10
C ASN A 405 -11.21 11.51 16.87
N ALA A 406 -10.50 11.18 15.81
CA ALA A 406 -11.08 10.48 14.67
C ALA A 406 -11.64 9.10 15.04
N ILE A 407 -10.92 8.35 15.89
CA ILE A 407 -11.37 7.08 16.44
C ILE A 407 -11.50 7.20 17.97
N SER A 408 -12.71 7.06 18.46
CA SER A 408 -13.03 7.14 19.89
C SER A 408 -12.37 6.00 20.66
N GLY A 409 -11.79 6.32 21.82
CA GLY A 409 -11.10 5.33 22.67
C GLY A 409 -9.63 5.09 22.35
N ILE A 410 -9.11 5.70 21.28
CA ILE A 410 -7.68 5.71 20.95
C ILE A 410 -7.07 7.03 21.44
N PRO A 411 -5.87 7.02 22.06
CA PRO A 411 -5.19 8.26 22.45
C PRO A 411 -4.93 9.18 21.26
N ASN A 412 -5.09 10.50 21.48
CA ASN A 412 -4.97 11.49 20.41
C ASN A 412 -3.57 11.59 19.76
N ASN A 413 -2.54 11.14 20.46
CA ASN A 413 -1.16 11.14 19.97
C ASN A 413 -0.71 9.80 19.33
N VAL A 414 -1.66 8.96 18.96
CA VAL A 414 -1.43 7.71 18.23
C VAL A 414 -1.85 7.89 16.78
N ALA A 415 -1.14 7.28 15.86
CA ALA A 415 -1.53 7.26 14.46
C ALA A 415 -2.77 6.40 14.23
N VAL A 416 -3.63 6.82 13.31
CA VAL A 416 -4.76 6.04 12.81
C VAL A 416 -4.78 6.09 11.29
N GLU A 417 -5.25 5.03 10.67
CA GLU A 417 -5.50 4.98 9.23
C GLU A 417 -6.97 5.23 8.98
N VAL A 418 -7.26 6.32 8.26
CA VAL A 418 -8.63 6.83 8.08
C VAL A 418 -8.77 7.58 6.75
N PRO A 419 -10.00 7.65 6.20
CA PRO A 419 -10.29 8.57 5.10
C PRO A 419 -10.01 10.01 5.50
N ALA A 420 -9.39 10.76 4.61
CA ALA A 420 -8.99 12.12 4.91
C ALA A 420 -9.22 13.09 3.74
N ARG A 421 -9.39 14.35 4.12
CA ARG A 421 -9.28 15.50 3.23
C ARG A 421 -7.84 16.00 3.24
N VAL A 422 -7.27 16.16 2.06
CA VAL A 422 -5.92 16.69 1.89
C VAL A 422 -6.00 18.01 1.10
N SER A 423 -5.27 19.02 1.57
CA SER A 423 -5.17 20.33 0.91
C SER A 423 -3.84 21.01 1.28
N GLY A 424 -3.55 22.18 0.72
CA GLY A 424 -2.39 22.99 1.13
C GLY A 424 -2.36 23.37 2.62
N ARG A 425 -3.49 23.29 3.31
CA ARG A 425 -3.59 23.51 4.76
C ARG A 425 -3.22 22.29 5.60
N GLY A 426 -3.20 21.11 5.00
CA GLY A 426 -2.84 19.87 5.67
C GLY A 426 -3.80 18.71 5.41
N VAL A 427 -3.82 17.82 6.38
CA VAL A 427 -4.61 16.59 6.40
C VAL A 427 -5.66 16.69 7.50
N GLU A 428 -6.91 16.42 7.15
CA GLU A 428 -8.05 16.46 8.05
C GLU A 428 -8.82 15.13 7.95
N PRO A 429 -8.89 14.33 9.03
CA PRO A 429 -9.72 13.13 9.06
C PRO A 429 -11.17 13.42 8.73
N LEU A 430 -11.81 12.59 7.93
CA LEU A 430 -13.22 12.71 7.55
C LEU A 430 -14.17 11.93 8.44
N VAL A 431 -13.62 11.20 9.40
CA VAL A 431 -14.39 10.31 10.29
C VAL A 431 -14.28 10.80 11.74
N SER A 432 -15.36 10.59 12.47
CA SER A 432 -15.40 10.61 13.93
C SER A 432 -16.30 9.45 14.36
N THR A 433 -15.70 8.33 14.75
CA THR A 433 -16.43 7.09 14.93
C THR A 433 -15.97 6.29 16.15
N THR A 434 -16.86 5.46 16.64
CA THR A 434 -16.56 4.46 17.68
C THR A 434 -16.64 3.08 17.05
N PRO A 435 -15.50 2.41 16.85
CA PRO A 435 -15.49 1.07 16.31
C PRO A 435 -16.24 0.08 17.22
N PRO A 436 -16.75 -1.04 16.67
CA PRO A 436 -17.33 -2.10 17.49
C PRO A 436 -16.38 -2.58 18.58
N SER A 437 -16.91 -2.88 19.76
CA SER A 437 -16.12 -3.24 20.94
C SER A 437 -15.20 -4.45 20.75
N LYS A 438 -15.55 -5.37 19.86
CA LYS A 438 -14.72 -6.52 19.47
C LYS A 438 -13.43 -6.10 18.76
N ILE A 439 -13.51 -5.06 17.92
CA ILE A 439 -12.35 -4.48 17.22
C ILE A 439 -11.44 -3.75 18.20
N MET A 440 -12.02 -2.96 19.12
CA MET A 440 -11.27 -2.20 20.12
C MET A 440 -10.48 -3.05 21.12
N LYS A 441 -10.83 -4.33 21.23
CA LYS A 441 -10.14 -5.28 22.12
C LYS A 441 -9.01 -6.06 21.45
N LYS A 442 -8.84 -5.91 20.15
CA LYS A 442 -7.75 -6.51 19.39
C LYS A 442 -6.47 -5.67 19.49
#